data_11b1484b679bdbad95ad4c6b1138f157
#
_entry.id   11b1484b679bdbad95ad4c6b1138f157
#
_cell.length_a   1.000
_cell.length_b   1.000
_cell.length_c   1.000
_cell.angle_alpha   90.00
_cell.angle_beta   90.00
_cell.angle_gamma   90.00
#
_symmetry.space_group_name_H-M   'P 1'
#
loop_
_entity.id
_entity.type
_entity.pdbx_description
1 polymer ?
#
loop_
_entity_poly.entity_id
_entity_poly.type
_entity_poly.pdbx_seq_one_letter_code
_entity_poly.pdbx_strand_id
1 'polypeptide(L)'
;SDNQLLPPLQIPQFYWLWAPANFDDLTSHLYFVDDSLGSPTHSHSVIQRDEEVDVLSDLSKEIIYKKGTRRIIEAKFSAKKNDGSKVSWTLQPKYHIYMCGLGYMHPDWGHGHYKGENQSTYDSYDLNEDPHDPPFLHIQAICDFTLNENNEEKKGLGVLEELLIGPHLPSGFEELLDGSK
;
A
#
# COMPACT_ATOMS: atom_id res chain seq x y z
N SER A 1 -35.75 -5.54 -7.08
CA SER A 1 -34.35 -5.30 -6.71
C SER A 1 -33.79 -6.59 -6.16
N ASP A 2 -33.11 -7.33 -7.03
CA ASP A 2 -32.51 -8.61 -6.67
C ASP A 2 -31.28 -8.33 -5.82
N ASN A 3 -31.41 -8.50 -4.49
CA ASN A 3 -30.28 -8.73 -3.63
C ASN A 3 -29.62 -10.05 -4.04
N GLN A 4 -28.76 -10.03 -5.01
CA GLN A 4 -27.82 -11.13 -5.21
C GLN A 4 -26.87 -11.12 -4.02
N LEU A 5 -27.19 -11.94 -3.03
CA LEU A 5 -26.26 -12.31 -1.97
C LEU A 5 -25.04 -12.90 -2.68
N LEU A 6 -23.88 -12.32 -2.44
CA LEU A 6 -22.61 -12.89 -2.86
C LEU A 6 -22.57 -14.36 -2.39
N PRO A 7 -22.10 -15.29 -3.23
CA PRO A 7 -22.03 -16.69 -2.83
C PRO A 7 -21.25 -16.81 -1.50
N PRO A 8 -21.73 -17.59 -0.55
CA PRO A 8 -21.21 -17.64 0.82
C PRO A 8 -19.78 -18.21 0.97
N LEU A 9 -19.05 -18.38 -0.12
CA LEU A 9 -17.72 -19.00 -0.16
C LEU A 9 -16.62 -18.12 -0.77
N GLN A 10 -16.89 -16.86 -1.12
CA GLN A 10 -15.82 -15.95 -1.58
C GLN A 10 -15.27 -15.18 -0.38
N ILE A 11 -14.05 -15.53 0.01
CA ILE A 11 -13.28 -14.73 0.97
C ILE A 11 -13.03 -13.36 0.31
N PRO A 12 -13.42 -12.24 0.94
CA PRO A 12 -13.09 -10.92 0.44
C PRO A 12 -11.59 -10.79 0.21
N GLN A 13 -11.21 -10.18 -0.92
CA GLN A 13 -9.80 -10.01 -1.27
C GLN A 13 -9.57 -8.57 -1.70
N PHE A 14 -8.53 -7.96 -1.14
CA PHE A 14 -8.06 -6.65 -1.51
C PHE A 14 -6.55 -6.57 -1.26
N TYR A 15 -5.79 -6.39 -2.32
CA TYR A 15 -4.34 -6.19 -2.26
C TYR A 15 -4.02 -4.85 -2.89
N TRP A 16 -3.77 -3.86 -2.05
CA TRP A 16 -3.54 -2.48 -2.42
C TRP A 16 -2.21 -1.99 -1.90
N LEU A 17 -1.39 -1.46 -2.80
CA LEU A 17 -0.16 -0.74 -2.47
C LEU A 17 -0.13 0.57 -3.26
N TRP A 18 0.10 1.67 -2.55
CA TRP A 18 0.28 2.98 -3.13
C TRP A 18 1.49 3.66 -2.50
N ALA A 19 2.45 4.13 -3.33
CA ALA A 19 3.72 4.63 -2.82
C ALA A 19 4.20 5.88 -3.60
N PRO A 20 3.70 7.06 -3.23
CA PRO A 20 4.25 8.33 -3.69
C PRO A 20 5.52 8.68 -2.92
N ALA A 21 6.50 9.28 -3.61
CA ALA A 21 7.73 9.77 -2.99
C ALA A 21 8.25 11.03 -3.65
N ASN A 22 8.92 11.85 -2.83
CA ASN A 22 9.62 13.06 -3.26
C ASN A 22 11.13 12.86 -3.10
N PHE A 23 11.86 13.28 -4.11
CA PHE A 23 13.32 13.37 -4.17
C PHE A 23 13.70 14.83 -4.46
N ASP A 24 14.97 15.17 -4.41
CA ASP A 24 15.42 16.55 -4.59
C ASP A 24 15.04 17.14 -5.96
N ASP A 25 15.05 16.30 -7.02
CA ASP A 25 14.87 16.72 -8.42
C ASP A 25 13.73 16.01 -9.15
N LEU A 26 12.97 15.17 -8.46
CA LEU A 26 11.85 14.43 -9.04
C LEU A 26 10.83 13.95 -8.01
N THR A 27 9.66 13.59 -8.49
CA THR A 27 8.69 12.79 -7.72
C THR A 27 8.46 11.44 -8.39
N SER A 28 8.09 10.44 -7.63
CA SER A 28 7.65 9.15 -8.15
C SER A 28 6.33 8.73 -7.54
N HIS A 29 5.56 7.97 -8.31
CA HIS A 29 4.28 7.43 -7.88
C HIS A 29 4.19 5.98 -8.34
N LEU A 30 4.00 5.07 -7.39
CA LEU A 30 3.84 3.64 -7.61
C LEU A 30 2.47 3.21 -7.10
N TYR A 31 1.77 2.40 -7.89
CA TYR A 31 0.43 1.93 -7.55
C TYR A 31 0.20 0.52 -8.07
N PHE A 32 -0.25 -0.37 -7.18
CA PHE A 32 -0.50 -1.78 -7.47
C PHE A 32 -1.79 -2.25 -6.82
N VAL A 33 -2.62 -2.92 -7.59
CA VAL A 33 -3.75 -3.71 -7.10
C VAL A 33 -3.67 -5.08 -7.75
N ASP A 34 -3.59 -6.12 -6.92
CA ASP A 34 -3.54 -7.50 -7.40
C ASP A 34 -4.82 -8.27 -7.05
N ASP A 35 -5.09 -9.31 -7.82
CA ASP A 35 -6.02 -10.36 -7.45
C ASP A 35 -5.36 -11.38 -6.48
N SER A 36 -6.12 -12.38 -6.06
CA SER A 36 -5.65 -13.42 -5.14
C SER A 36 -4.52 -14.29 -5.71
N LEU A 37 -4.37 -14.36 -7.03
CA LEU A 37 -3.30 -15.10 -7.70
C LEU A 37 -2.03 -14.26 -7.87
N GLY A 38 -2.10 -12.96 -7.54
CA GLY A 38 -1.00 -12.01 -7.73
C GLY A 38 -0.96 -11.42 -9.14
N SER A 39 -2.03 -11.61 -9.93
CA SER A 39 -2.13 -10.95 -11.22
C SER A 39 -2.55 -9.49 -11.02
N PRO A 40 -1.84 -8.53 -11.63
CA PRO A 40 -2.20 -7.13 -11.49
C PRO A 40 -3.55 -6.86 -12.16
N THR A 41 -4.54 -6.43 -11.36
CA THR A 41 -5.82 -5.93 -11.87
C THR A 41 -5.73 -4.46 -12.22
N HIS A 42 -4.83 -3.74 -11.55
CA HIS A 42 -4.43 -2.39 -11.88
C HIS A 42 -3.00 -2.14 -11.42
N SER A 43 -2.19 -1.54 -12.29
CA SER A 43 -0.86 -1.07 -11.93
C SER A 43 -0.54 0.20 -12.72
N HIS A 44 0.07 1.17 -12.03
CA HIS A 44 0.46 2.42 -12.64
C HIS A 44 1.70 2.96 -11.94
N SER A 45 2.67 3.42 -12.70
CA SER A 45 3.87 4.01 -12.15
C SER A 45 4.37 5.14 -13.04
N VAL A 46 4.76 6.24 -12.40
CA VAL A 46 5.33 7.40 -13.10
C VAL A 46 6.51 7.96 -12.32
N ILE A 47 7.41 8.59 -13.05
CA ILE A 47 8.41 9.52 -12.52
C ILE A 47 8.13 10.85 -13.18
N GLN A 48 8.08 11.91 -12.38
CA GLN A 48 7.92 13.29 -12.87
C GLN A 48 9.15 14.12 -12.51
N ARG A 49 9.68 14.83 -13.50
CA ARG A 49 10.73 15.84 -13.37
C ARG A 49 10.22 17.12 -14.01
N ASP A 50 10.08 18.17 -13.21
CA ASP A 50 9.47 19.43 -13.67
C ASP A 50 8.13 19.20 -14.40
N GLU A 51 8.05 19.47 -15.69
CA GLU A 51 6.86 19.25 -16.53
C GLU A 51 6.89 17.91 -17.30
N GLU A 52 8.00 17.17 -17.22
CA GLU A 52 8.18 15.89 -17.91
C GLU A 52 7.68 14.71 -17.06
N VAL A 53 6.88 13.85 -17.65
CA VAL A 53 6.35 12.64 -17.00
C VAL A 53 6.76 11.39 -17.78
N ASP A 54 7.56 10.54 -17.15
CA ASP A 54 7.85 9.19 -17.60
C ASP A 54 6.79 8.22 -17.09
N VAL A 55 5.96 7.69 -17.98
CA VAL A 55 5.06 6.56 -17.66
C VAL A 55 5.86 5.27 -17.79
N LEU A 56 5.85 4.46 -16.74
CA LEU A 56 6.70 3.29 -16.65
C LEU A 56 5.94 1.99 -16.98
N SER A 57 6.66 1.00 -17.47
CA SER A 57 6.15 -0.32 -17.85
C SER A 57 6.88 -1.44 -17.11
N ASP A 58 6.45 -2.69 -17.33
CA ASP A 58 7.07 -3.90 -16.77
C ASP A 58 7.26 -3.80 -15.25
N LEU A 59 6.23 -3.37 -14.55
CA LEU A 59 6.24 -3.19 -13.11
C LEU A 59 6.38 -4.53 -12.40
N SER A 60 7.29 -4.62 -11.45
CA SER A 60 7.44 -5.76 -10.55
C SER A 60 7.66 -5.33 -9.10
N LYS A 61 7.37 -6.23 -8.18
CA LYS A 61 7.53 -6.00 -6.75
C LYS A 61 8.04 -7.21 -6.00
N GLU A 62 8.86 -6.96 -4.98
CA GLU A 62 9.25 -7.92 -3.95
C GLU A 62 8.91 -7.30 -2.60
N ILE A 63 8.14 -8.01 -1.78
CA ILE A 63 7.65 -7.49 -0.50
C ILE A 63 8.12 -8.40 0.61
N ILE A 64 8.69 -7.80 1.65
CA ILE A 64 9.11 -8.49 2.87
C ILE A 64 8.17 -8.07 4.00
N TYR A 65 7.51 -9.05 4.60
CA TYR A 65 6.60 -8.86 5.71
C TYR A 65 7.26 -9.15 7.05
N LYS A 66 6.81 -8.47 8.09
CA LYS A 66 7.10 -8.88 9.46
C LYS A 66 6.41 -10.21 9.72
N LYS A 67 7.20 -11.24 10.09
CA LYS A 67 6.71 -12.60 10.32
C LYS A 67 5.46 -12.64 11.21
N GLY A 68 4.49 -13.44 10.80
CA GLY A 68 3.21 -13.60 11.49
C GLY A 68 2.23 -12.44 11.29
N THR A 69 2.54 -11.48 10.41
CA THR A 69 1.70 -10.33 10.13
C THR A 69 1.61 -10.06 8.63
N ARG A 70 0.77 -9.11 8.21
CA ARG A 70 0.74 -8.56 6.84
C ARG A 70 1.52 -7.25 6.74
N ARG A 71 2.25 -6.86 7.80
CA ARG A 71 2.99 -5.62 7.90
C ARG A 71 4.23 -5.64 7.02
N ILE A 72 4.34 -4.71 6.09
CA ILE A 72 5.51 -4.57 5.24
C ILE A 72 6.65 -3.94 6.03
N ILE A 73 7.83 -4.56 5.97
CA ILE A 73 9.07 -4.05 6.58
C ILE A 73 10.10 -3.62 5.53
N GLU A 74 9.99 -4.11 4.32
CA GLU A 74 10.75 -3.67 3.16
C GLU A 74 9.93 -3.95 1.90
N ALA A 75 9.94 -3.03 0.95
CA ALA A 75 9.39 -3.24 -0.38
C ALA A 75 10.42 -2.84 -1.44
N LYS A 76 10.56 -3.67 -2.47
CA LYS A 76 11.35 -3.36 -3.66
C LYS A 76 10.44 -3.35 -4.87
N PHE A 77 10.59 -2.32 -5.67
CA PHE A 77 9.87 -2.19 -6.93
C PHE A 77 10.86 -2.01 -8.07
N SER A 78 10.52 -2.50 -9.24
CA SER A 78 11.27 -2.19 -10.45
C SER A 78 10.35 -1.97 -11.64
N ALA A 79 10.83 -1.19 -12.61
CA ALA A 79 10.10 -0.84 -13.80
C ALA A 79 11.05 -0.56 -14.97
N LYS A 80 10.48 -0.36 -16.16
CA LYS A 80 11.18 0.11 -17.34
C LYS A 80 10.63 1.45 -17.79
N LYS A 81 11.52 2.32 -18.22
CA LYS A 81 11.22 3.57 -18.92
C LYS A 81 10.93 3.30 -20.39
N ASN A 82 10.41 4.31 -21.10
CA ASN A 82 10.09 4.23 -22.53
C ASN A 82 11.33 3.94 -23.41
N ASP A 83 12.52 4.35 -22.99
CA ASP A 83 13.80 4.08 -23.66
C ASP A 83 14.36 2.67 -23.37
N GLY A 84 13.65 1.88 -22.56
CA GLY A 84 14.06 0.54 -22.15
C GLY A 84 15.01 0.49 -20.94
N SER A 85 15.46 1.64 -20.44
CA SER A 85 16.29 1.68 -19.22
C SER A 85 15.49 1.24 -18.00
N LYS A 86 16.19 0.64 -17.02
CA LYS A 86 15.59 0.14 -15.79
C LYS A 86 15.65 1.21 -14.70
N VAL A 87 14.62 1.21 -13.89
CA VAL A 87 14.54 2.00 -12.66
C VAL A 87 14.05 1.08 -11.53
N SER A 88 14.56 1.31 -10.31
CA SER A 88 14.15 0.53 -9.16
C SER A 88 14.09 1.37 -7.88
N TRP A 89 13.23 0.95 -6.97
CA TRP A 89 13.05 1.57 -5.65
C TRP A 89 13.22 0.53 -4.56
N THR A 90 13.82 0.94 -3.46
CA THR A 90 13.76 0.24 -2.17
C THR A 90 13.11 1.17 -1.16
N LEU A 91 12.09 0.67 -0.50
CA LEU A 91 11.30 1.38 0.52
C LEU A 91 11.53 0.73 1.87
N GLN A 92 11.82 1.55 2.87
CA GLN A 92 11.95 1.11 4.25
C GLN A 92 10.98 1.88 5.15
N PRO A 93 9.85 1.25 5.57
CA PRO A 93 8.91 1.84 6.51
C PRO A 93 9.57 2.22 7.84
N LYS A 94 9.28 3.42 8.33
CA LYS A 94 9.79 3.97 9.60
C LYS A 94 8.68 4.19 10.63
N TYR A 95 7.62 4.86 10.21
CA TYR A 95 6.52 5.24 11.09
C TYR A 95 5.19 4.87 10.43
N HIS A 96 4.31 4.22 11.19
CA HIS A 96 3.00 3.82 10.72
C HIS A 96 1.93 4.79 11.19
N ILE A 97 1.06 5.20 10.27
CA ILE A 97 -0.14 5.99 10.52
C ILE A 97 -1.34 5.10 10.22
N TYR A 98 -2.15 4.83 11.23
CA TYR A 98 -3.34 4.00 11.07
C TYR A 98 -4.49 4.83 10.53
N MET A 99 -5.03 4.41 9.39
CA MET A 99 -6.08 5.14 8.67
C MET A 99 -7.44 5.09 9.38
N CYS A 100 -7.60 4.19 10.35
CA CYS A 100 -8.76 4.18 11.24
C CYS A 100 -8.93 5.51 11.97
N GLY A 101 -7.84 6.19 12.34
CA GLY A 101 -7.88 7.54 12.93
C GLY A 101 -8.48 8.62 12.01
N LEU A 102 -8.58 8.34 10.69
CA LEU A 102 -9.30 9.16 9.72
C LEU A 102 -10.70 8.60 9.39
N GLY A 103 -11.16 7.60 10.13
CA GLY A 103 -12.46 6.98 9.99
C GLY A 103 -12.53 5.76 9.06
N TYR A 104 -11.42 5.36 8.41
CA TYR A 104 -11.39 4.12 7.62
C TYR A 104 -11.58 2.91 8.53
N MET A 105 -12.62 2.12 8.27
CA MET A 105 -13.02 0.96 9.07
C MET A 105 -13.33 1.29 10.56
N HIS A 106 -13.50 2.57 10.88
CA HIS A 106 -13.83 2.99 12.24
C HIS A 106 -15.29 2.65 12.56
N PRO A 107 -15.60 2.05 13.71
CA PRO A 107 -16.95 1.60 14.04
C PRO A 107 -17.94 2.75 14.21
N ASP A 108 -17.51 3.89 14.76
CA ASP A 108 -18.40 5.01 15.11
C ASP A 108 -18.24 6.22 14.17
N TRP A 109 -17.04 6.47 13.68
CA TRP A 109 -16.67 7.64 12.88
C TRP A 109 -16.32 7.29 11.43
N GLY A 110 -17.15 6.47 10.79
CA GLY A 110 -16.89 6.02 9.41
C GLY A 110 -16.54 7.17 8.47
N HIS A 111 -15.47 7.02 7.72
CA HIS A 111 -14.98 8.00 6.75
C HIS A 111 -16.10 8.39 5.76
N GLY A 112 -16.30 9.71 5.58
CA GLY A 112 -17.36 10.25 4.74
C GLY A 112 -18.75 10.27 5.36
N HIS A 113 -18.95 9.79 6.58
CA HIS A 113 -20.21 9.86 7.28
C HIS A 113 -20.37 11.21 7.98
N TYR A 114 -21.43 11.94 7.64
CA TYR A 114 -21.75 13.20 8.33
C TYR A 114 -22.26 12.93 9.74
N LYS A 115 -21.63 13.53 10.74
CA LYS A 115 -21.97 13.38 12.17
C LYS A 115 -22.48 14.67 12.82
N GLY A 116 -22.55 15.76 12.08
CA GLY A 116 -22.97 17.08 12.55
C GLY A 116 -21.94 18.17 12.30
N GLU A 117 -22.35 19.44 12.46
CA GLU A 117 -21.44 20.57 12.38
C GLU A 117 -20.51 20.59 13.61
N ASN A 118 -19.25 20.94 13.39
CA ASN A 118 -18.25 21.12 14.45
C ASN A 118 -18.06 19.89 15.37
N GLN A 119 -18.25 18.68 14.83
CA GLN A 119 -17.94 17.47 15.56
C GLN A 119 -16.43 17.17 15.47
N SER A 120 -15.88 16.70 16.58
CA SER A 120 -14.51 16.21 16.64
C SER A 120 -14.47 14.90 17.42
N THR A 121 -13.52 14.05 17.08
CA THR A 121 -13.26 12.81 17.81
C THR A 121 -11.80 12.73 18.19
N TYR A 122 -11.51 11.92 19.17
CA TYR A 122 -10.18 11.58 19.60
C TYR A 122 -10.13 10.08 19.91
N ASP A 123 -9.22 9.39 19.27
CA ASP A 123 -8.97 7.96 19.49
C ASP A 123 -7.54 7.74 19.97
N SER A 124 -7.37 6.72 20.79
CA SER A 124 -6.06 6.27 21.25
C SER A 124 -5.94 4.78 20.97
N TYR A 125 -4.85 4.38 20.33
CA TYR A 125 -4.58 2.99 19.98
C TYR A 125 -3.37 2.48 20.73
N ASP A 126 -3.47 1.27 21.30
CA ASP A 126 -2.30 0.55 21.81
C ASP A 126 -1.59 -0.14 20.65
N LEU A 127 -0.35 0.27 20.37
CA LEU A 127 0.45 -0.28 19.29
C LEU A 127 0.96 -1.71 19.54
N ASN A 128 0.71 -2.26 20.74
CA ASN A 128 1.01 -3.64 21.09
C ASN A 128 -0.18 -4.60 20.84
N GLU A 129 -1.33 -4.06 20.43
CA GLU A 129 -2.49 -4.89 20.10
C GLU A 129 -2.29 -5.70 18.84
N ASP A 130 -3.21 -6.63 18.58
CA ASP A 130 -3.16 -7.53 17.43
C ASP A 130 -3.17 -6.73 16.11
N PRO A 131 -2.14 -6.84 15.28
CA PRO A 131 -2.07 -6.14 14.01
C PRO A 131 -3.12 -6.60 12.99
N HIS A 132 -3.86 -7.67 13.27
CA HIS A 132 -4.96 -8.17 12.44
C HIS A 132 -6.32 -7.56 12.80
N ASP A 133 -6.40 -6.79 13.89
CA ASP A 133 -7.63 -6.07 14.20
C ASP A 133 -7.95 -5.02 13.12
N PRO A 134 -9.24 -4.83 12.77
CA PRO A 134 -9.67 -3.90 11.73
C PRO A 134 -9.03 -2.51 11.78
N PRO A 135 -8.86 -1.87 12.96
CA PRO A 135 -8.22 -0.56 13.05
C PRO A 135 -6.79 -0.51 12.51
N PHE A 136 -6.09 -1.64 12.47
CA PHE A 136 -4.67 -1.73 12.12
C PHE A 136 -4.41 -2.30 10.72
N LEU A 137 -5.45 -2.59 9.93
CA LEU A 137 -5.31 -3.19 8.60
C LEU A 137 -4.93 -2.18 7.52
N HIS A 138 -5.45 -0.95 7.60
CA HIS A 138 -5.20 0.10 6.62
C HIS A 138 -4.18 1.09 7.17
N ILE A 139 -3.04 1.16 6.53
CA ILE A 139 -1.89 1.90 7.05
C ILE A 139 -1.28 2.76 5.95
N GLN A 140 -0.80 3.93 6.35
CA GLN A 140 0.19 4.70 5.60
C GLN A 140 1.47 4.73 6.41
N ALA A 141 2.54 4.11 5.89
CA ALA A 141 3.85 4.15 6.49
C ALA A 141 4.70 5.27 5.88
N ILE A 142 5.27 6.14 6.70
CA ILE A 142 6.34 7.04 6.24
C ILE A 142 7.59 6.21 6.01
N CYS A 143 8.16 6.30 4.81
CA CYS A 143 9.26 5.47 4.35
C CYS A 143 10.45 6.27 3.88
N ASP A 144 11.64 5.77 4.16
CA ASP A 144 12.83 6.13 3.39
C ASP A 144 12.75 5.44 2.03
N PHE A 145 12.97 6.20 0.96
CA PHE A 145 13.04 5.71 -0.40
C PHE A 145 14.47 5.80 -0.93
N THR A 146 14.89 4.74 -1.59
CA THR A 146 16.11 4.73 -2.39
C THR A 146 15.72 4.42 -3.82
N LEU A 147 15.92 5.37 -4.72
CA LEU A 147 15.70 5.22 -6.15
C LEU A 147 17.06 4.96 -6.83
N ASN A 148 17.12 3.94 -7.68
CA ASN A 148 18.27 3.67 -8.53
C ASN A 148 17.85 3.82 -10.00
N GLU A 149 18.52 4.73 -10.69
CA GLU A 149 18.30 5.05 -12.10
C GLU A 149 19.66 5.38 -12.75
N ASN A 150 19.98 4.82 -13.93
CA ASN A 150 21.21 5.10 -14.68
C ASN A 150 22.49 4.92 -13.86
N ASN A 151 22.54 3.96 -12.95
CA ASN A 151 23.62 3.72 -11.97
C ASN A 151 23.81 4.85 -10.94
N GLU A 152 22.87 5.74 -10.81
CA GLU A 152 22.81 6.74 -9.75
C GLU A 152 21.80 6.35 -8.68
N GLU A 153 22.16 6.58 -7.42
CA GLU A 153 21.31 6.38 -6.28
C GLU A 153 20.80 7.73 -5.77
N LYS A 154 19.48 7.86 -5.62
CA LYS A 154 18.82 9.03 -5.03
C LYS A 154 18.06 8.63 -3.78
N LYS A 155 18.15 9.45 -2.76
CA LYS A 155 17.38 9.30 -1.52
C LYS A 155 16.17 10.20 -1.54
N GLY A 156 15.05 9.69 -1.04
CA GLY A 156 13.81 10.43 -0.95
C GLY A 156 13.00 10.03 0.27
N LEU A 157 11.93 10.75 0.48
CA LEU A 157 10.94 10.49 1.52
C LEU A 157 9.57 10.32 0.88
N GLY A 158 8.81 9.35 1.36
CA GLY A 158 7.49 9.09 0.82
C GLY A 158 6.61 8.32 1.77
N VAL A 159 5.51 7.83 1.23
CA VAL A 159 4.53 7.03 1.94
C VAL A 159 4.40 5.68 1.25
N LEU A 160 4.25 4.62 2.02
CA LEU A 160 3.71 3.35 1.55
C LEU A 160 2.34 3.14 2.20
N GLU A 161 1.29 3.24 1.41
CA GLU A 161 -0.04 2.83 1.83
C GLU A 161 -0.22 1.35 1.54
N GLU A 162 -0.65 0.61 2.54
CA GLU A 162 -0.96 -0.81 2.46
C GLU A 162 -2.36 -1.09 2.99
N LEU A 163 -3.15 -1.82 2.18
CA LEU A 163 -4.39 -2.45 2.61
C LEU A 163 -4.45 -3.86 2.02
N LEU A 164 -4.19 -4.84 2.89
CA LEU A 164 -3.98 -6.23 2.51
C LEU A 164 -5.00 -7.10 3.23
N ILE A 165 -6.03 -7.54 2.50
CA ILE A 165 -7.13 -8.36 3.02
C ILE A 165 -7.33 -9.56 2.10
N GLY A 166 -7.57 -10.74 2.69
CA GLY A 166 -7.86 -11.96 1.95
C GLY A 166 -6.64 -12.64 1.34
N PRO A 167 -6.88 -13.67 0.52
CA PRO A 167 -5.82 -14.46 -0.08
C PRO A 167 -4.96 -13.68 -1.07
N HIS A 168 -3.65 -13.96 -1.05
CA HIS A 168 -2.70 -13.47 -2.05
C HIS A 168 -1.56 -14.48 -2.18
N LEU A 169 -1.59 -15.29 -3.24
CA LEU A 169 -0.68 -16.41 -3.45
C LEU A 169 0.81 -16.02 -3.38
N PRO A 170 1.28 -14.94 -4.02
CA PRO A 170 2.70 -14.58 -3.95
C PRO A 170 3.18 -14.19 -2.56
N SER A 171 2.28 -13.72 -1.69
CA SER A 171 2.59 -13.37 -0.29
C SER A 171 2.42 -14.56 0.66
N GLY A 172 1.87 -15.68 0.19
CA GLY A 172 1.56 -16.84 1.01
C GLY A 172 0.36 -16.65 1.93
N PHE A 173 -0.50 -15.65 1.67
CA PHE A 173 -1.76 -15.44 2.39
C PHE A 173 -2.84 -16.36 1.81
N GLU A 174 -3.51 -17.08 2.68
CA GLU A 174 -4.51 -18.10 2.30
C GLU A 174 -5.91 -17.77 2.83
N GLU A 175 -5.99 -17.00 3.93
CA GLU A 175 -7.21 -16.67 4.63
C GLU A 175 -7.52 -15.16 4.60
N LEU A 176 -8.55 -14.74 5.34
CA LEU A 176 -8.96 -13.34 5.37
C LEU A 176 -7.88 -12.45 5.97
N LEU A 177 -7.26 -12.87 7.06
CA LEU A 177 -6.32 -12.07 7.87
C LEU A 177 -5.13 -12.86 8.42
N ASP A 178 -4.79 -14.00 7.85
CA ASP A 178 -3.57 -14.72 8.24
C ASP A 178 -2.32 -13.87 7.98
N GLY A 179 -1.26 -14.16 8.71
CA GLY A 179 0.02 -13.46 8.57
C GLY A 179 1.03 -14.23 7.71
N SER A 180 2.12 -13.57 7.36
CA SER A 180 3.24 -14.17 6.61
C SER A 180 3.88 -15.35 7.39
N LYS A 181 4.28 -16.36 6.67
CA LYS A 181 4.91 -17.58 7.19
C LYS A 181 6.38 -17.40 7.56
#